data_703e0919e8793d50108211a3372fd196
#
_entry.id   703e0919e8793d50108211a3372fd196
#
_cell.length_a   1.000
_cell.length_b   1.000
_cell.length_c   1.000
_cell.angle_alpha   90.00
_cell.angle_beta   90.00
_cell.angle_gamma   90.00
#
_symmetry.space_group_name_H-M   'P 1'
#
loop_
_entity.id
_entity.type
_entity.pdbx_description
1 polymer ?
#
loop_
_entity_poly.entity_id
_entity_poly.type
_entity_poly.pdbx_seq_one_letter_code
_entity_poly.pdbx_strand_id
1 'polypeptide(L)' 'MDGFEVLKHMTEEDWISNVPVIMISSEDSENYIRRAYEMGVTDYINRPFDANIVYQRVSNTVKLYAKQRRLMALVT' A
#
# COMPACT_ATOMS: atom_id res chain seq x y z
N MET A 1 9.24 -8.78 10.55
CA MET A 1 9.60 -7.90 9.40
C MET A 1 8.67 -6.71 9.43
N ASP A 2 9.19 -5.50 9.39
CA ASP A 2 8.33 -4.31 9.35
C ASP A 2 7.91 -3.98 7.91
N GLY A 3 6.96 -3.04 7.79
CA GLY A 3 6.42 -2.68 6.49
C GLY A 3 7.46 -2.11 5.53
N PHE A 4 8.46 -1.39 6.03
CA PHE A 4 9.50 -0.83 5.17
C PHE A 4 10.45 -1.88 4.63
N GLU A 5 10.71 -2.95 5.38
CA GLU A 5 11.49 -4.07 4.85
C GLU A 5 10.76 -4.76 3.71
N VAL A 6 9.45 -4.94 3.86
CA VAL A 6 8.63 -5.50 2.78
C VAL A 6 8.67 -4.60 1.55
N LEU A 7 8.49 -3.29 1.73
CA LEU A 7 8.54 -2.34 0.61
C LEU A 7 9.91 -2.33 -0.06
N LYS A 8 10.98 -2.44 0.72
CA LYS A 8 12.33 -2.49 0.18
C LYS A 8 12.51 -3.69 -0.73
N HIS A 9 12.05 -4.87 -0.29
CA HIS A 9 12.11 -6.07 -1.11
C HIS A 9 11.30 -5.92 -2.38
N MET A 10 10.10 -5.35 -2.29
CA MET A 10 9.25 -5.14 -3.46
C MET A 10 9.90 -4.17 -4.45
N THR A 11 10.59 -3.15 -3.94
CA THR A 11 11.31 -2.20 -4.79
C THR A 11 12.49 -2.87 -5.48
N GLU A 12 13.28 -3.67 -4.76
CA GLU A 12 14.42 -4.39 -5.31
C GLU A 12 14.01 -5.39 -6.39
N GLU A 13 12.83 -6.00 -6.24
CA GLU A 13 12.28 -6.94 -7.19
C GLU A 13 11.46 -6.27 -8.30
N ASP A 14 11.38 -4.94 -8.27
CA ASP A 14 10.59 -4.15 -9.20
C ASP A 14 9.08 -4.42 -9.14
N TRP A 15 8.60 -4.96 -8.04
CA TRP A 15 7.18 -5.24 -7.87
C TRP A 15 6.38 -3.96 -7.68
N ILE A 16 6.94 -2.99 -6.95
CA ILE A 16 6.20 -1.80 -6.55
C ILE A 16 5.82 -0.91 -7.73
N SER A 17 6.56 -0.99 -8.84
CA SER A 17 6.20 -0.28 -10.06
C SER A 17 5.18 -1.02 -10.91
N ASN A 18 4.95 -2.31 -10.62
CA ASN A 18 4.06 -3.16 -11.40
C ASN A 18 2.81 -3.59 -10.65
N VAL A 19 2.81 -3.48 -9.31
CA VAL A 19 1.73 -3.96 -8.45
C VAL A 19 1.28 -2.81 -7.55
N PRO A 20 -0.02 -2.47 -7.51
CA PRO A 20 -0.49 -1.48 -6.54
C PRO A 20 -0.32 -2.02 -5.12
N VAL A 21 0.17 -1.17 -4.22
CA VAL A 21 0.47 -1.55 -2.84
C VAL A 21 -0.31 -0.64 -1.89
N ILE A 22 -1.05 -1.25 -0.97
CA ILE A 22 -1.73 -0.52 0.11
C ILE A 22 -1.06 -0.91 1.42
N MET A 23 -0.54 0.06 2.14
CA MET A 23 0.10 -0.15 3.43
C MET A 23 -0.87 0.15 4.56
N ILE A 24 -0.99 -0.79 5.50
CA ILE A 24 -1.84 -0.65 6.70
C ILE A 24 -0.93 -0.68 7.92
N SER A 25 -0.94 0.39 8.71
CA SER A 25 -0.01 0.51 9.83
C SER A 25 -0.63 1.35 10.95
N SER A 26 -0.16 1.15 12.19
CA SER A 26 -0.54 2.00 13.31
C SER A 26 0.35 3.24 13.44
N GLU A 27 1.39 3.36 12.62
CA GLU A 27 2.22 4.56 12.60
C GLU A 27 1.48 5.70 11.92
N ASP A 28 1.38 6.83 12.62
CA ASP A 28 0.62 7.98 12.12
C ASP A 28 1.48 9.24 11.97
N SER A 29 2.80 9.14 12.17
CA SER A 29 3.65 10.30 11.98
C SER A 29 3.69 10.71 10.51
N GLU A 30 3.71 12.01 10.28
CA GLU A 30 3.76 12.57 8.93
C GLU A 30 5.00 12.08 8.17
N ASN A 31 6.13 11.98 8.86
CA ASN A 31 7.37 11.52 8.24
C ASN A 31 7.29 10.07 7.81
N TYR A 32 6.65 9.23 8.61
CA TYR A 32 6.48 7.81 8.30
C TYR A 32 5.57 7.64 7.08
N ILE A 33 4.46 8.36 7.05
CA ILE A 33 3.51 8.29 5.95
C ILE A 33 4.16 8.80 4.66
N ARG A 34 4.87 9.93 4.74
CA ARG A 34 5.58 10.48 3.58
C ARG A 34 6.60 9.50 3.04
N ARG A 35 7.35 8.85 3.93
CA ARG A 35 8.34 7.85 3.52
C ARG A 35 7.69 6.68 2.77
N ALA A 36 6.53 6.22 3.25
CA ALA A 36 5.81 5.15 2.56
C ALA A 36 5.41 5.56 1.14
N TYR A 37 4.87 6.77 0.97
CA TYR A 37 4.52 7.25 -0.36
C TYR A 37 5.74 7.46 -1.25
N GLU A 38 6.85 7.93 -0.69
CA GLU A 38 8.11 8.07 -1.45
C GLU A 38 8.63 6.72 -1.92
N MET A 39 8.36 5.66 -1.18
CA MET A 39 8.73 4.30 -1.58
C MET A 39 7.76 3.69 -2.59
N GLY A 40 6.69 4.41 -2.93
CA GLY A 40 5.82 4.01 -4.02
C GLY A 40 4.53 3.32 -3.64
N VAL A 41 4.09 3.38 -2.37
CA VAL A 41 2.79 2.81 -2.02
C VAL A 41 1.66 3.60 -2.70
N THR A 42 0.60 2.88 -3.08
CA THR A 42 -0.56 3.47 -3.72
C THR A 42 -1.45 4.19 -2.72
N ASP A 43 -1.58 3.64 -1.52
CA ASP A 43 -2.42 4.19 -0.46
C ASP A 43 -1.87 3.79 0.91
N TYR A 44 -2.28 4.52 1.94
CA TYR A 44 -1.84 4.28 3.32
C TYR A 44 -3.05 4.38 4.24
N ILE A 45 -3.28 3.35 5.04
CA ILE A 45 -4.41 3.27 5.95
C ILE A 45 -3.90 3.12 7.39
N ASN A 46 -4.30 4.04 8.27
CA ASN A 46 -3.90 4.00 9.67
C ASN A 46 -4.79 3.05 10.48
N ARG A 47 -4.20 2.40 11.46
CA ARG A 47 -4.94 1.65 12.48
C ARG A 47 -5.21 2.55 13.69
N PRO A 48 -6.35 2.38 14.37
CA PRO A 48 -7.44 1.49 14.01
C PRO A 48 -8.18 1.99 12.76
N PHE A 49 -8.74 1.09 11.99
CA PHE A 49 -9.42 1.43 10.74
C PHE A 49 -10.85 0.91 10.73
N ASP A 50 -11.69 1.58 9.95
CA ASP A 50 -13.04 1.12 9.65
C ASP A 50 -12.97 0.14 8.48
N ALA A 51 -13.54 -1.06 8.67
CA ALA A 51 -13.50 -2.10 7.65
C ALA A 51 -14.16 -1.64 6.33
N ASN A 52 -15.20 -0.81 6.42
CA ASN A 52 -15.87 -0.30 5.22
C ASN A 52 -14.96 0.64 4.42
N ILE A 53 -14.17 1.47 5.12
CA ILE A 53 -13.22 2.36 4.46
C ILE A 53 -12.12 1.55 3.77
N VAL A 54 -11.61 0.53 4.43
CA VAL A 54 -10.60 -0.35 3.83
C VAL A 54 -11.18 -1.01 2.58
N TYR A 55 -12.38 -1.54 2.68
CA TYR A 55 -13.05 -2.17 1.53
C TYR A 55 -13.19 -1.20 0.36
N GLN A 56 -13.62 0.04 0.64
CA GLN A 56 -13.76 1.04 -0.42
C GLN A 56 -12.44 1.38 -1.09
N ARG A 57 -11.37 1.57 -0.30
CA ARG A 57 -10.06 1.90 -0.85
C ARG A 57 -9.49 0.75 -1.68
N VAL A 58 -9.65 -0.47 -1.19
CA VAL A 58 -9.23 -1.67 -1.94
C VAL A 58 -10.02 -1.77 -3.23
N SER A 59 -11.34 -1.61 -3.16
CA SER A 59 -12.20 -1.68 -4.35
C SER A 59 -11.84 -0.61 -5.38
N ASN A 60 -11.58 0.61 -4.93
CA ASN A 60 -11.19 1.70 -5.83
C ASN A 60 -9.85 1.41 -6.49
N THR A 61 -8.89 0.88 -5.74
CA THR A 61 -7.58 0.52 -6.28
C THR A 61 -7.73 -0.59 -7.33
N VAL A 62 -8.54 -1.60 -7.04
CA VAL A 62 -8.79 -2.69 -8.00
C VAL A 62 -9.41 -2.14 -9.28
N LYS A 63 -10.39 -1.23 -9.17
CA LYS A 63 -11.01 -0.63 -10.35
C LYS A 63 -10.02 0.13 -11.20
N LEU A 64 -9.12 0.89 -10.57
CA LEU A 64 -8.11 1.66 -11.31
C LEU A 64 -7.15 0.77 -12.10
N TYR A 65 -6.83 -0.40 -11.56
CA TYR A 65 -5.83 -1.28 -12.16
C TYR A 65 -6.42 -2.49 -12.87
N ALA A 66 -7.75 -2.61 -12.91
CA ALA A 66 -8.42 -3.78 -13.48
C ALA A 66 -8.03 -4.03 -14.95
N LYS A 67 -7.92 -2.97 -15.74
CA LYS A 67 -7.57 -3.07 -17.15
C LYS A 67 -6.14 -3.55 -17.37
N GLN A 68 -5.29 -3.42 -16.37
CA GLN A 68 -3.89 -3.80 -16.46
C GLN A 68 -3.66 -5.22 -15.94
N ARG A 69 -4.68 -5.84 -15.38
CA ARG A 69 -4.63 -7.21 -14.82
C ARG A 69 -3.51 -7.40 -13.83
N ARG A 70 -3.24 -6.38 -13.02
CA ARG A 70 -2.16 -6.43 -12.04
C ARG A 70 -2.68 -6.92 -10.70
N LEU A 71 -1.83 -7.65 -9.99
CA LEU A 71 -2.10 -8.04 -8.61
C LEU A 71 -1.98 -6.83 -7.71
N MET A 72 -2.66 -6.91 -6.57
CA MET A 72 -2.57 -5.88 -5.54
C MET A 72 -1.92 -6.47 -4.31
N ALA A 73 -1.02 -5.72 -3.67
CA ALA A 73 -0.37 -6.13 -2.44
C ALA A 73 -0.88 -5.31 -1.26
N LEU A 74 -1.19 -6.00 -0.16
CA LEU A 74 -1.47 -5.37 1.12
C LEU A 74 -0.28 -5.59 2.04
N VAL A 75 0.22 -4.51 2.61
CA VAL A 75 1.34 -4.54 3.55
C VAL A 75 0.83 -4.06 4.90
N THR A 76 0.88 -4.93 5.89
CA THR A 76 0.39 -4.63 7.24
C THR A 76 1.47 -4.71 8.30
#